data_0fe3ac02e0d91eba6c54535c3a29a4c4
#
_entry.id   0fe3ac02e0d91eba6c54535c3a29a4c4
#
_cell.length_a   1.000
_cell.length_b   1.000
_cell.length_c   1.000
_cell.angle_alpha   90.00
_cell.angle_beta   90.00
_cell.angle_gamma   90.00
#
_symmetry.space_group_name_H-M   'P 1'
#
loop_
_entity.id
_entity.type
_entity.pdbx_description
1 polymer ?
#
loop_
_entity_poly.entity_id
_entity_poly.type
_entity_poly.pdbx_seq_one_letter_code
_entity_poly.pdbx_strand_id
1 'polypeptide(L)'
;MSTLAANGNRVLFIENTGIRTPTIRDLPRLRQRLRNWWRGTKGFQREGENLFIYSPLLLPFPYSWISRQINRRLVTRSLQRWMRATGFRRPVVWSFLPTPLARDIIRNVDPLLTIYYCIDDFASSSSGARRIWRWEERLFREADLVFVTSAKLLARANSFRQQVHLFPFGVSYKKFEQVRDHAPNAESALKHLQRPIIGYVGGIHRWVDTKLLKSLAELMPYASFALVGPVQADASDLEACPNVHLLGAQPHEDIPKYIASFDVGIVPYLRSDYTDNVYPTKLNEYLAMGIPVVATDLPEIRRFNAAHGGVVFVAGTAKEFTQVIREALGDTAPDAVTRRIAVARKNSWESRLEKMSDVIAEGVRARRVTEERWDESLRRMYRSARRRAVRATVVTASIYALLFHSSFVWFIAEPLRVTVQARPADAIVVFAGGVGESGQAGGGYQERVKEAIDLYKAGRAPRVIFSSGYQFAFREAEVMKDLAVANGLPASVIHLETQASNTFENVSFVDAILKREQWQSVLLVSSPYHMRRALLTWSRVAPEVSVTATPVPTSQFYTHGRGASFVQIKGIVHEYVAIIVYWWRGWI
;
A
#
# COMPACT_ATOMS: atom_id res chain seq x y z
N MET A 1 -21.74 -8.86 -8.73
CA MET A 1 -22.05 -8.08 -7.51
C MET A 1 -23.41 -7.41 -7.59
N SER A 2 -23.71 -6.68 -8.68
CA SER A 2 -25.03 -6.07 -8.90
C SER A 2 -26.19 -7.10 -8.86
N THR A 3 -26.02 -8.27 -9.46
CA THR A 3 -27.02 -9.34 -9.42
C THR A 3 -27.28 -9.87 -8.00
N LEU A 4 -26.24 -10.02 -7.18
CA LEU A 4 -26.40 -10.40 -5.77
C LEU A 4 -27.14 -9.33 -4.98
N ALA A 5 -26.83 -8.05 -5.22
CA ALA A 5 -27.50 -6.93 -4.57
C ALA A 5 -28.98 -6.84 -5.02
N ALA A 6 -29.27 -7.03 -6.30
CA ALA A 6 -30.64 -7.08 -6.84
C ALA A 6 -31.46 -8.23 -6.25
N ASN A 7 -30.82 -9.33 -5.86
CA ASN A 7 -31.47 -10.46 -5.16
C ASN A 7 -31.65 -10.22 -3.65
N GLY A 8 -31.54 -8.97 -3.17
CA GLY A 8 -31.80 -8.59 -1.77
C GLY A 8 -30.60 -8.77 -0.83
N ASN A 9 -29.44 -9.24 -1.31
CA ASN A 9 -28.27 -9.36 -0.46
C ASN A 9 -27.58 -8.01 -0.27
N ARG A 10 -27.22 -7.67 0.96
CA ARG A 10 -26.34 -6.52 1.21
C ARG A 10 -24.90 -6.86 0.81
N VAL A 11 -24.36 -6.12 -0.13
CA VAL A 11 -23.04 -6.36 -0.73
C VAL A 11 -22.11 -5.20 -0.45
N LEU A 12 -20.94 -5.48 0.12
CA LEU A 12 -19.83 -4.55 0.19
C LEU A 12 -18.72 -5.00 -0.78
N PHE A 13 -18.52 -4.24 -1.85
CA PHE A 13 -17.43 -4.46 -2.78
C PHE A 13 -16.20 -3.66 -2.34
N ILE A 14 -15.10 -4.35 -2.04
CA ILE A 14 -13.82 -3.72 -1.72
C ILE A 14 -13.00 -3.65 -2.99
N GLU A 15 -12.69 -2.43 -3.44
CA GLU A 15 -11.88 -2.23 -4.64
C GLU A 15 -10.48 -2.81 -4.48
N ASN A 16 -9.84 -3.06 -5.62
CA ASN A 16 -8.55 -3.74 -5.75
C ASN A 16 -7.50 -3.24 -4.75
N THR A 17 -7.00 -4.14 -3.95
CA THR A 17 -5.95 -3.91 -2.95
C THR A 17 -4.53 -3.88 -3.52
N GLY A 18 -4.38 -3.92 -4.86
CA GLY A 18 -3.11 -3.86 -5.58
C GLY A 18 -2.34 -5.19 -5.59
N ILE A 19 -2.03 -5.67 -6.80
CA ILE A 19 -1.19 -6.86 -7.04
C ILE A 19 0.27 -6.45 -7.24
N ARG A 20 0.49 -5.25 -7.80
CA ARG A 20 1.81 -4.71 -8.14
C ARG A 20 2.00 -3.30 -7.59
N THR A 21 3.23 -2.88 -7.46
CA THR A 21 3.59 -1.49 -7.17
C THR A 21 3.12 -0.59 -8.33
N PRO A 22 2.44 0.54 -8.05
CA PRO A 22 2.02 1.48 -9.09
C PRO A 22 3.22 2.07 -9.83
N THR A 23 3.00 2.36 -11.10
CA THR A 23 3.94 3.08 -11.97
C THR A 23 3.43 4.50 -12.21
N ILE A 24 4.24 5.35 -12.86
CA ILE A 24 3.87 6.73 -13.22
C ILE A 24 2.58 6.75 -14.06
N ARG A 25 2.33 5.72 -14.87
CA ARG A 25 1.10 5.56 -15.67
C ARG A 25 -0.16 5.37 -14.84
N ASP A 26 -0.04 5.01 -13.57
CA ASP A 26 -1.17 4.80 -12.64
C ASP A 26 -1.56 6.09 -11.88
N LEU A 27 -0.84 7.21 -12.07
CA LEU A 27 -1.12 8.50 -11.40
C LEU A 27 -2.57 9.00 -11.56
N PRO A 28 -3.20 8.93 -12.75
CA PRO A 28 -4.60 9.36 -12.91
C PRO A 28 -5.56 8.54 -12.04
N ARG A 29 -5.32 7.22 -11.94
CA ARG A 29 -6.10 6.32 -11.09
C ARG A 29 -5.92 6.62 -9.60
N LEU A 30 -4.70 6.97 -9.18
CA LEU A 30 -4.42 7.38 -7.79
C LEU A 30 -5.12 8.69 -7.45
N ARG A 31 -5.10 9.68 -8.35
CA ARG A 31 -5.84 10.94 -8.18
C ARG A 31 -7.35 10.71 -8.08
N GLN A 32 -7.91 9.83 -8.92
CA GLN A 32 -9.32 9.49 -8.87
C GLN A 32 -9.70 8.79 -7.56
N ARG A 33 -8.86 7.85 -7.07
CA ARG A 33 -9.05 7.21 -5.75
C ARG A 33 -9.01 8.22 -4.60
N LEU A 34 -8.07 9.15 -4.63
CA LEU A 34 -8.00 10.20 -3.62
C LEU A 34 -9.25 11.09 -3.65
N ARG A 35 -9.73 11.46 -4.85
CA ARG A 35 -10.98 12.22 -5.03
C ARG A 35 -12.19 11.46 -4.52
N ASN A 36 -12.30 10.17 -4.83
CA ASN A 36 -13.40 9.32 -4.36
C ASN A 36 -13.35 9.15 -2.83
N TRP A 37 -12.15 9.04 -2.25
CA TRP A 37 -11.98 8.97 -0.80
C TRP A 37 -12.43 10.25 -0.08
N TRP A 38 -12.17 11.42 -0.70
CA TRP A 38 -12.61 12.73 -0.20
C TRP A 38 -14.12 12.95 -0.36
N ARG A 39 -14.70 12.50 -1.47
CA ARG A 39 -16.15 12.66 -1.76
C ARG A 39 -17.02 11.68 -0.96
N GLY A 40 -16.50 10.50 -0.67
CA GLY A 40 -17.18 9.48 0.11
C GLY A 40 -16.89 9.57 1.61
N THR A 41 -17.66 8.84 2.42
CA THR A 41 -17.39 8.71 3.86
C THR A 41 -16.14 7.82 4.07
N LYS A 42 -14.95 8.42 4.03
CA LYS A 42 -13.66 7.72 4.17
C LYS A 42 -13.49 6.54 3.20
N GLY A 43 -13.93 6.73 1.96
CA GLY A 43 -13.84 5.76 0.89
C GLY A 43 -15.04 4.81 0.76
N PHE A 44 -16.06 4.91 1.61
CA PHE A 44 -17.31 4.16 1.44
C PHE A 44 -18.31 4.99 0.62
N GLN A 45 -18.90 4.35 -0.39
CA GLN A 45 -19.91 4.94 -1.28
C GLN A 45 -21.08 3.98 -1.39
N ARG A 46 -22.29 4.49 -1.48
CA ARG A 46 -23.49 3.71 -1.78
C ARG A 46 -23.79 3.84 -3.27
N GLU A 47 -23.75 2.73 -3.99
CA GLU A 47 -23.97 2.66 -5.44
C GLU A 47 -25.40 2.22 -5.80
N GLY A 48 -26.12 1.69 -4.83
CA GLY A 48 -27.48 1.23 -4.97
C GLY A 48 -28.13 0.94 -3.62
N GLU A 49 -29.33 0.38 -3.63
CA GLU A 49 -30.05 0.09 -2.38
C GLU A 49 -29.25 -0.85 -1.45
N ASN A 50 -28.71 -1.93 -2.00
CA ASN A 50 -27.99 -2.97 -1.27
C ASN A 50 -26.51 -3.10 -1.68
N LEU A 51 -25.98 -2.19 -2.52
CA LEU A 51 -24.62 -2.24 -3.01
C LEU A 51 -23.81 -1.06 -2.46
N PHE A 52 -22.74 -1.40 -1.75
CA PHE A 52 -21.78 -0.46 -1.22
C PHE A 52 -20.40 -0.74 -1.81
N ILE A 53 -19.64 0.31 -2.12
CA ILE A 53 -18.26 0.24 -2.61
C ILE A 53 -17.34 0.84 -1.56
N TYR A 54 -16.24 0.15 -1.28
CA TYR A 54 -15.17 0.65 -0.42
C TYR A 54 -13.87 0.76 -1.20
N SER A 55 -13.41 1.99 -1.37
CA SER A 55 -12.14 2.34 -2.03
C SER A 55 -11.10 2.72 -0.97
N PRO A 56 -10.35 1.75 -0.41
CA PRO A 56 -9.36 2.05 0.62
C PRO A 56 -8.18 2.85 0.06
N LEU A 57 -7.71 3.84 0.83
CA LEU A 57 -6.43 4.47 0.56
C LEU A 57 -5.32 3.60 1.16
N LEU A 58 -4.43 3.10 0.31
CA LEU A 58 -3.40 2.12 0.66
C LEU A 58 -2.00 2.63 0.32
N LEU A 59 -1.02 2.27 1.15
CA LEU A 59 0.37 2.41 0.78
C LEU A 59 0.71 1.47 -0.38
N PRO A 60 1.40 1.96 -1.43
CA PRO A 60 1.51 1.30 -2.73
C PRO A 60 2.54 0.15 -2.80
N PHE A 61 2.96 -0.41 -1.67
CA PHE A 61 3.95 -1.49 -1.59
C PHE A 61 3.33 -2.75 -0.99
N PRO A 62 2.56 -3.56 -1.77
CA PRO A 62 1.73 -4.64 -1.24
C PRO A 62 2.52 -5.77 -0.56
N TYR A 63 3.78 -5.95 -0.90
CA TYR A 63 4.66 -7.00 -0.35
C TYR A 63 5.63 -6.50 0.74
N SER A 64 5.69 -5.18 0.99
CA SER A 64 6.45 -4.61 2.11
C SER A 64 5.78 -4.95 3.44
N TRP A 65 6.56 -5.44 4.42
CA TRP A 65 6.05 -5.77 5.74
C TRP A 65 5.42 -4.55 6.45
N ILE A 66 6.10 -3.39 6.38
CA ILE A 66 5.63 -2.14 6.99
C ILE A 66 4.32 -1.69 6.35
N SER A 67 4.29 -1.58 5.01
CA SER A 67 3.07 -1.19 4.29
C SER A 67 1.91 -2.13 4.58
N ARG A 68 2.17 -3.44 4.63
CA ARG A 68 1.16 -4.44 4.96
C ARG A 68 0.59 -4.24 6.36
N GLN A 69 1.43 -3.96 7.39
CA GLN A 69 0.96 -3.73 8.76
C GLN A 69 0.09 -2.48 8.85
N ILE A 70 0.51 -1.39 8.19
CA ILE A 70 -0.24 -0.13 8.15
C ILE A 70 -1.56 -0.33 7.39
N ASN A 71 -1.52 -0.87 6.17
CA ASN A 71 -2.69 -1.13 5.34
C ASN A 71 -3.69 -2.05 6.05
N ARG A 72 -3.21 -3.13 6.67
CA ARG A 72 -4.04 -4.04 7.46
C ARG A 72 -4.76 -3.30 8.59
N ARG A 73 -4.05 -2.48 9.38
CA ARG A 73 -4.65 -1.73 10.49
C ARG A 73 -5.70 -0.74 10.02
N LEU A 74 -5.39 0.01 8.95
CA LEU A 74 -6.29 1.02 8.39
C LEU A 74 -7.57 0.37 7.84
N VAL A 75 -7.42 -0.61 6.96
CA VAL A 75 -8.56 -1.27 6.31
C VAL A 75 -9.41 -2.04 7.32
N THR A 76 -8.78 -2.84 8.19
CA THR A 76 -9.53 -3.63 9.18
C THR A 76 -10.31 -2.74 10.14
N ARG A 77 -9.72 -1.63 10.63
CA ARG A 77 -10.43 -0.69 11.52
C ARG A 77 -11.59 0.00 10.82
N SER A 78 -11.40 0.42 9.57
CA SER A 78 -12.44 1.06 8.77
C SER A 78 -13.60 0.09 8.50
N LEU A 79 -13.29 -1.14 8.07
CA LEU A 79 -14.29 -2.19 7.85
C LEU A 79 -15.05 -2.55 9.12
N GLN A 80 -14.38 -2.77 10.23
CA GLN A 80 -15.02 -3.12 11.50
C GLN A 80 -15.92 -2.00 12.03
N ARG A 81 -15.55 -0.72 11.81
CA ARG A 81 -16.41 0.43 12.17
C ARG A 81 -17.64 0.48 11.28
N TRP A 82 -17.46 0.33 9.97
CA TRP A 82 -18.56 0.32 9.01
C TRP A 82 -19.50 -0.85 9.27
N MET A 83 -18.97 -2.06 9.45
CA MET A 83 -19.76 -3.26 9.75
C MET A 83 -20.60 -3.09 11.03
N ARG A 84 -20.03 -2.48 12.10
CA ARG A 84 -20.78 -2.19 13.33
C ARG A 84 -21.87 -1.16 13.11
N ALA A 85 -21.57 -0.08 12.39
CA ALA A 85 -22.52 1.00 12.11
C ALA A 85 -23.71 0.54 11.25
N THR A 86 -23.48 -0.39 10.32
CA THR A 86 -24.50 -0.90 9.39
C THR A 86 -25.15 -2.21 9.82
N GLY A 87 -24.75 -2.78 10.96
CA GLY A 87 -25.23 -4.10 11.39
C GLY A 87 -24.79 -5.24 10.45
N PHE A 88 -23.72 -5.07 9.70
CA PHE A 88 -23.16 -6.08 8.79
C PHE A 88 -22.33 -7.07 9.60
N ARG A 89 -22.89 -8.25 9.91
CA ARG A 89 -22.27 -9.23 10.80
C ARG A 89 -21.98 -10.53 10.07
N ARG A 90 -20.84 -11.17 10.39
CA ARG A 90 -20.44 -12.49 9.88
C ARG A 90 -20.68 -12.66 8.39
N PRO A 91 -20.01 -11.87 7.52
CA PRO A 91 -20.25 -11.89 6.09
C PRO A 91 -19.79 -13.21 5.45
N VAL A 92 -20.42 -13.57 4.33
CA VAL A 92 -19.78 -14.45 3.34
C VAL A 92 -18.75 -13.60 2.59
N VAL A 93 -17.48 -13.95 2.71
CA VAL A 93 -16.40 -13.19 2.07
C VAL A 93 -16.00 -13.86 0.77
N TRP A 94 -16.10 -13.11 -0.32
CA TRP A 94 -15.63 -13.52 -1.64
C TRP A 94 -14.32 -12.82 -2.00
N SER A 95 -13.25 -13.58 -2.18
CA SER A 95 -11.97 -13.07 -2.64
C SER A 95 -11.72 -13.47 -4.08
N PHE A 96 -11.41 -12.48 -4.93
CA PHE A 96 -10.96 -12.69 -6.31
C PHE A 96 -9.44 -12.60 -6.44
N LEU A 97 -8.78 -11.94 -5.47
CA LEU A 97 -7.36 -11.68 -5.50
C LEU A 97 -6.66 -12.31 -4.31
N PRO A 98 -5.67 -13.20 -4.55
CA PRO A 98 -4.94 -13.87 -3.48
C PRO A 98 -3.81 -13.00 -2.92
N THR A 99 -4.12 -11.78 -2.46
CA THR A 99 -3.13 -10.87 -1.88
C THR A 99 -2.93 -11.07 -0.38
N PRO A 100 -1.75 -10.71 0.17
CA PRO A 100 -1.52 -10.73 1.61
C PRO A 100 -2.58 -9.94 2.39
N LEU A 101 -2.98 -8.78 1.86
CA LEU A 101 -3.97 -7.91 2.49
C LEU A 101 -5.37 -8.51 2.46
N ALA A 102 -5.79 -9.14 1.35
CA ALA A 102 -7.07 -9.85 1.25
C ALA A 102 -7.19 -10.93 2.34
N ARG A 103 -6.14 -11.74 2.51
CA ARG A 103 -6.08 -12.75 3.56
C ARG A 103 -6.11 -12.15 4.98
N ASP A 104 -5.43 -11.01 5.19
CA ASP A 104 -5.47 -10.31 6.46
C ASP A 104 -6.87 -9.74 6.75
N ILE A 105 -7.59 -9.23 5.74
CA ILE A 105 -8.98 -8.78 5.86
C ILE A 105 -9.88 -9.95 6.24
N ILE A 106 -9.84 -11.05 5.48
CA ILE A 106 -10.62 -12.27 5.74
C ILE A 106 -10.49 -12.70 7.21
N ARG A 107 -9.26 -12.77 7.72
CA ARG A 107 -8.99 -13.18 9.10
C ARG A 107 -9.52 -12.23 10.18
N ASN A 108 -9.75 -10.96 9.84
CA ASN A 108 -10.13 -9.94 10.80
C ASN A 108 -11.63 -9.57 10.76
N VAL A 109 -12.38 -10.01 9.73
CA VAL A 109 -13.81 -9.72 9.63
C VAL A 109 -14.70 -10.85 10.17
N ASP A 110 -14.10 -11.95 10.65
CA ASP A 110 -14.80 -13.13 11.18
C ASP A 110 -15.89 -13.62 10.23
N PRO A 111 -15.52 -14.13 9.04
CA PRO A 111 -16.49 -14.51 8.02
C PRO A 111 -17.30 -15.75 8.44
N LEU A 112 -18.58 -15.77 8.06
CA LEU A 112 -19.40 -16.96 8.13
C LEU A 112 -18.89 -18.05 7.18
N LEU A 113 -18.47 -17.64 5.98
CA LEU A 113 -17.90 -18.50 4.94
C LEU A 113 -16.89 -17.69 4.12
N THR A 114 -15.78 -18.31 3.75
CA THR A 114 -14.77 -17.74 2.86
C THR A 114 -14.79 -18.46 1.52
N ILE A 115 -14.96 -17.70 0.44
CA ILE A 115 -14.94 -18.20 -0.92
C ILE A 115 -13.72 -17.59 -1.63
N TYR A 116 -12.88 -18.43 -2.21
CA TYR A 116 -11.87 -17.99 -3.16
C TYR A 116 -12.34 -18.31 -4.58
N TYR A 117 -12.58 -17.27 -5.37
CA TYR A 117 -12.93 -17.40 -6.77
C TYR A 117 -11.71 -17.08 -7.64
N CYS A 118 -10.99 -18.12 -8.05
CA CYS A 118 -9.82 -18.00 -8.91
C CYS A 118 -10.30 -17.77 -10.35
N ILE A 119 -10.14 -16.52 -10.79
CA ILE A 119 -10.67 -16.05 -12.08
C ILE A 119 -9.65 -16.04 -13.21
N ASP A 120 -8.35 -16.12 -12.86
CA ASP A 120 -7.26 -16.04 -13.82
C ASP A 120 -5.98 -16.66 -13.23
N ASP A 121 -5.02 -16.99 -14.08
CA ASP A 121 -3.67 -17.36 -13.68
C ASP A 121 -2.82 -16.10 -13.44
N PHE A 122 -3.02 -15.48 -12.29
CA PHE A 122 -2.30 -14.25 -11.93
C PHE A 122 -0.78 -14.42 -11.92
N ALA A 123 -0.28 -15.62 -11.60
CA ALA A 123 1.16 -15.87 -11.50
C ALA A 123 1.85 -15.79 -12.86
N SER A 124 1.17 -16.18 -13.94
CA SER A 124 1.70 -16.13 -15.31
C SER A 124 1.47 -14.78 -15.99
N SER A 125 0.64 -13.90 -15.43
CA SER A 125 0.28 -12.62 -16.03
C SER A 125 1.45 -11.63 -16.15
N SER A 126 2.43 -11.66 -15.21
CA SER A 126 3.65 -10.84 -15.25
C SER A 126 4.71 -11.35 -14.27
N SER A 127 5.98 -10.97 -14.49
CA SER A 127 7.09 -11.32 -13.59
C SER A 127 6.89 -10.80 -12.16
N GLY A 128 6.27 -9.63 -12.00
CA GLY A 128 5.93 -9.07 -10.69
C GLY A 128 4.82 -9.83 -9.97
N ALA A 129 3.94 -10.49 -10.72
CA ALA A 129 2.83 -11.26 -10.18
C ALA A 129 3.23 -12.65 -9.68
N ARG A 130 4.43 -13.17 -10.02
CA ARG A 130 4.92 -14.47 -9.50
C ARG A 130 4.95 -14.54 -7.97
N ARG A 131 5.10 -13.41 -7.29
CA ARG A 131 5.06 -13.35 -5.82
C ARG A 131 3.70 -13.69 -5.21
N ILE A 132 2.64 -13.65 -6.03
CA ILE A 132 1.27 -13.95 -5.58
C ILE A 132 1.06 -15.44 -5.37
N TRP A 133 1.83 -16.30 -6.04
CA TRP A 133 1.73 -17.76 -6.01
C TRP A 133 1.59 -18.34 -4.59
N ARG A 134 2.52 -17.97 -3.68
CA ARG A 134 2.49 -18.48 -2.29
C ARG A 134 1.23 -18.09 -1.51
N TRP A 135 0.62 -16.96 -1.87
CA TRP A 135 -0.60 -16.46 -1.22
C TRP A 135 -1.83 -17.13 -1.80
N GLU A 136 -1.82 -17.43 -3.09
CA GLU A 136 -2.86 -18.16 -3.78
C GLU A 136 -2.94 -19.61 -3.29
N GLU A 137 -1.80 -20.31 -3.21
CA GLU A 137 -1.70 -21.65 -2.63
C GLU A 137 -2.30 -21.71 -1.22
N ARG A 138 -2.04 -20.69 -0.40
CA ARG A 138 -2.64 -20.60 0.93
C ARG A 138 -4.15 -20.39 0.89
N LEU A 139 -4.65 -19.58 -0.03
CA LEU A 139 -6.11 -19.39 -0.18
C LEU A 139 -6.79 -20.64 -0.69
N PHE A 140 -6.19 -21.39 -1.61
CA PHE A 140 -6.71 -22.70 -2.03
C PHE A 140 -6.90 -23.65 -0.83
N ARG A 141 -5.97 -23.66 0.13
CA ARG A 141 -6.06 -24.50 1.33
C ARG A 141 -6.95 -23.94 2.44
N GLU A 142 -7.00 -22.62 2.61
CA GLU A 142 -7.65 -21.96 3.75
C GLU A 142 -9.11 -21.55 3.48
N ALA A 143 -9.51 -21.33 2.22
CA ALA A 143 -10.89 -20.98 1.88
C ALA A 143 -11.86 -22.15 2.16
N ASP A 144 -13.07 -21.84 2.58
CA ASP A 144 -14.11 -22.84 2.81
C ASP A 144 -14.60 -23.43 1.48
N LEU A 145 -14.79 -22.58 0.47
CA LEU A 145 -15.14 -22.96 -0.90
C LEU A 145 -14.14 -22.38 -1.89
N VAL A 146 -13.84 -23.13 -2.94
CA VAL A 146 -13.01 -22.70 -4.06
C VAL A 146 -13.79 -22.81 -5.35
N PHE A 147 -13.93 -21.68 -6.05
CA PHE A 147 -14.51 -21.60 -7.38
C PHE A 147 -13.42 -21.26 -8.39
N VAL A 148 -13.51 -21.80 -9.60
CA VAL A 148 -12.56 -21.54 -10.69
C VAL A 148 -13.30 -21.31 -12.00
N THR A 149 -12.67 -20.61 -12.95
CA THR A 149 -13.31 -20.24 -14.21
C THR A 149 -12.96 -21.14 -15.39
N SER A 150 -11.93 -21.97 -15.29
CA SER A 150 -11.47 -22.84 -16.38
C SER A 150 -11.04 -24.23 -15.90
N ALA A 151 -10.97 -25.19 -16.82
CA ALA A 151 -10.56 -26.55 -16.51
C ALA A 151 -9.10 -26.64 -16.05
N LYS A 152 -8.21 -25.82 -16.60
CA LYS A 152 -6.81 -25.81 -16.21
C LYS A 152 -6.64 -25.25 -14.78
N LEU A 153 -7.41 -24.22 -14.43
CA LEU A 153 -7.49 -23.72 -13.05
C LEU A 153 -8.11 -24.75 -12.10
N LEU A 154 -9.09 -25.53 -12.57
CA LEU A 154 -9.68 -26.63 -11.80
C LEU A 154 -8.63 -27.71 -11.47
N ALA A 155 -7.88 -28.17 -12.47
CA ALA A 155 -6.83 -29.16 -12.29
C ALA A 155 -5.75 -28.66 -11.32
N ARG A 156 -5.36 -27.38 -11.44
CA ARG A 156 -4.42 -26.72 -10.54
C ARG A 156 -4.95 -26.61 -9.11
N ALA A 157 -6.19 -26.17 -8.92
CA ALA A 157 -6.77 -26.03 -7.59
C ALA A 157 -6.97 -27.40 -6.91
N ASN A 158 -7.30 -28.45 -7.67
CA ASN A 158 -7.45 -29.81 -7.17
C ASN A 158 -6.14 -30.39 -6.61
N SER A 159 -4.96 -29.91 -7.01
CA SER A 159 -3.68 -30.32 -6.40
C SER A 159 -3.51 -29.82 -4.95
N PHE A 160 -4.32 -28.84 -4.54
CA PHE A 160 -4.30 -28.28 -3.18
C PHE A 160 -5.52 -28.65 -2.34
N ARG A 161 -6.64 -29.03 -2.98
CA ARG A 161 -7.92 -29.30 -2.33
C ARG A 161 -8.80 -30.24 -3.19
N GLN A 162 -9.52 -31.15 -2.54
CA GLN A 162 -10.37 -32.13 -3.23
C GLN A 162 -11.70 -31.55 -3.76
N GLN A 163 -12.26 -30.54 -3.08
CA GLN A 163 -13.56 -29.95 -3.47
C GLN A 163 -13.33 -28.55 -4.10
N VAL A 164 -13.35 -28.53 -5.42
CA VAL A 164 -13.28 -27.30 -6.23
C VAL A 164 -14.42 -27.30 -7.23
N HIS A 165 -15.10 -26.17 -7.36
CA HIS A 165 -16.25 -26.03 -8.25
C HIS A 165 -15.90 -25.20 -9.49
N LEU A 166 -16.26 -25.68 -10.66
CA LEU A 166 -16.06 -24.98 -11.92
C LEU A 166 -17.25 -24.08 -12.22
N PHE A 167 -17.01 -22.77 -12.19
CA PHE A 167 -17.98 -21.74 -12.56
C PHE A 167 -17.34 -20.75 -13.52
N PRO A 168 -17.38 -20.98 -14.85
CA PRO A 168 -16.94 -20.01 -15.83
C PRO A 168 -17.73 -18.70 -15.73
N PHE A 169 -17.19 -17.63 -16.28
CA PHE A 169 -17.89 -16.34 -16.28
C PHE A 169 -19.27 -16.42 -16.95
N GLY A 170 -20.24 -15.73 -16.38
CA GLY A 170 -21.56 -15.55 -16.94
C GLY A 170 -21.68 -14.29 -17.80
N VAL A 171 -22.74 -14.18 -18.57
CA VAL A 171 -23.13 -12.97 -19.29
C VAL A 171 -24.26 -12.24 -18.56
N SER A 172 -24.28 -10.91 -18.63
CA SER A 172 -25.42 -10.09 -18.16
C SER A 172 -26.59 -10.19 -19.17
N TYR A 173 -27.15 -11.39 -19.29
CA TYR A 173 -28.09 -11.76 -20.35
C TYR A 173 -29.22 -10.75 -20.57
N LYS A 174 -29.84 -10.25 -19.49
CA LYS A 174 -30.94 -9.28 -19.55
C LYS A 174 -30.58 -7.99 -20.29
N LYS A 175 -29.33 -7.51 -20.20
CA LYS A 175 -28.89 -6.32 -20.93
C LYS A 175 -28.85 -6.56 -22.43
N PHE A 176 -28.41 -7.73 -22.86
CA PHE A 176 -28.38 -8.12 -24.27
C PHE A 176 -29.79 -8.39 -24.80
N GLU A 177 -30.62 -9.09 -24.04
CA GLU A 177 -32.04 -9.34 -24.33
C GLU A 177 -32.79 -8.04 -24.58
N GLN A 178 -32.64 -7.04 -23.69
CA GLN A 178 -33.29 -5.73 -23.85
C GLN A 178 -32.92 -5.05 -25.18
N VAL A 179 -31.66 -5.08 -25.58
CA VAL A 179 -31.24 -4.46 -26.86
C VAL A 179 -31.73 -5.28 -28.04
N ARG A 180 -31.64 -6.61 -27.98
CA ARG A 180 -32.08 -7.50 -29.05
C ARG A 180 -33.58 -7.39 -29.31
N ASP A 181 -34.39 -7.34 -28.24
CA ASP A 181 -35.85 -7.47 -28.35
C ASP A 181 -36.54 -6.10 -28.52
N HIS A 182 -35.94 -4.99 -28.03
CA HIS A 182 -36.53 -3.66 -28.04
C HIS A 182 -35.92 -2.69 -29.07
N ALA A 183 -34.89 -3.10 -29.80
CA ALA A 183 -34.22 -2.26 -30.78
C ALA A 183 -34.14 -2.87 -32.21
N PRO A 184 -35.23 -3.47 -32.73
CA PRO A 184 -35.20 -3.93 -34.14
C PRO A 184 -35.02 -2.76 -35.13
N ASN A 185 -35.30 -1.50 -34.69
CA ASN A 185 -35.15 -0.25 -35.47
C ASN A 185 -34.09 0.71 -34.89
N ALA A 186 -33.32 0.32 -33.86
CA ALA A 186 -32.22 1.18 -33.41
C ALA A 186 -31.21 1.31 -34.54
N GLU A 187 -30.91 2.56 -34.92
CA GLU A 187 -29.87 2.81 -35.92
C GLU A 187 -28.62 2.01 -35.57
N SER A 188 -28.22 1.10 -36.49
CA SER A 188 -27.02 0.29 -36.27
C SER A 188 -25.85 1.21 -35.98
N ALA A 189 -25.17 0.98 -34.87
CA ALA A 189 -23.99 1.76 -34.50
C ALA A 189 -22.90 1.76 -35.58
N LEU A 190 -22.97 0.80 -36.51
CA LEU A 190 -22.01 0.57 -37.58
C LEU A 190 -22.65 0.63 -38.97
N LYS A 191 -23.77 1.37 -39.14
CA LYS A 191 -24.48 1.49 -40.43
C LYS A 191 -23.63 2.04 -41.58
N HIS A 192 -22.57 2.74 -41.25
CA HIS A 192 -21.63 3.33 -42.21
C HIS A 192 -20.59 2.33 -42.74
N LEU A 193 -20.48 1.15 -42.14
CA LEU A 193 -19.55 0.11 -42.57
C LEU A 193 -20.18 -0.84 -43.59
N GLN A 194 -19.35 -1.27 -44.52
CA GLN A 194 -19.73 -2.27 -45.52
C GLN A 194 -19.95 -3.64 -44.87
N ARG A 195 -21.03 -4.31 -45.23
CA ARG A 195 -21.30 -5.68 -44.80
C ARG A 195 -20.60 -6.70 -45.71
N PRO A 196 -20.21 -7.89 -45.17
CA PRO A 196 -20.46 -8.35 -43.82
C PRO A 196 -19.53 -7.68 -42.79
N ILE A 197 -20.03 -7.44 -41.57
CA ILE A 197 -19.26 -6.88 -40.45
C ILE A 197 -18.79 -8.01 -39.54
N ILE A 198 -17.48 -8.19 -39.48
CA ILE A 198 -16.82 -9.14 -38.60
C ILE A 198 -16.37 -8.40 -37.34
N GLY A 199 -16.99 -8.69 -36.20
CA GLY A 199 -16.83 -7.89 -34.99
C GLY A 199 -15.98 -8.54 -33.91
N TYR A 200 -15.13 -7.72 -33.27
CA TYR A 200 -14.44 -8.05 -32.03
C TYR A 200 -14.74 -7.01 -30.96
N VAL A 201 -15.11 -7.46 -29.76
CA VAL A 201 -15.31 -6.58 -28.60
C VAL A 201 -14.30 -6.88 -27.52
N GLY A 202 -13.58 -5.86 -27.06
CA GLY A 202 -12.64 -5.93 -25.93
C GLY A 202 -11.30 -5.28 -26.23
N GLY A 203 -10.49 -5.09 -25.19
CA GLY A 203 -9.16 -4.52 -25.36
C GLY A 203 -8.29 -5.34 -26.34
N ILE A 204 -7.60 -4.64 -27.22
CA ILE A 204 -6.62 -5.24 -28.12
C ILE A 204 -5.32 -5.38 -27.33
N HIS A 205 -5.21 -6.47 -26.60
CA HIS A 205 -4.07 -6.82 -25.76
C HIS A 205 -3.08 -7.72 -26.51
N ARG A 206 -1.91 -7.93 -25.90
CA ARG A 206 -0.84 -8.81 -26.42
C ARG A 206 -1.26 -10.27 -26.68
N TRP A 207 -2.40 -10.71 -26.18
CA TRP A 207 -2.93 -12.05 -26.42
C TRP A 207 -3.97 -12.10 -27.56
N VAL A 208 -4.33 -10.96 -28.14
CA VAL A 208 -5.08 -10.89 -29.40
C VAL A 208 -4.12 -11.08 -30.54
N ASP A 209 -4.44 -11.97 -31.45
CA ASP A 209 -3.62 -12.26 -32.63
C ASP A 209 -3.85 -11.20 -33.70
N THR A 210 -3.07 -10.11 -33.64
CA THR A 210 -3.13 -9.01 -34.63
C THR A 210 -2.66 -9.44 -36.01
N LYS A 211 -1.76 -10.44 -36.09
CA LYS A 211 -1.30 -11.00 -37.37
C LYS A 211 -2.40 -11.82 -38.06
N LEU A 212 -3.13 -12.61 -37.29
CA LEU A 212 -4.33 -13.31 -37.80
C LEU A 212 -5.35 -12.30 -38.30
N LEU A 213 -5.67 -11.25 -37.52
CA LEU A 213 -6.62 -10.21 -37.91
C LEU A 213 -6.20 -9.51 -39.21
N LYS A 214 -4.92 -9.15 -39.38
CA LYS A 214 -4.37 -8.59 -40.61
C LYS A 214 -4.57 -9.54 -41.79
N SER A 215 -4.18 -10.81 -41.63
CA SER A 215 -4.33 -11.82 -42.66
C SER A 215 -5.81 -12.03 -43.06
N LEU A 216 -6.72 -11.97 -42.10
CA LEU A 216 -8.16 -12.05 -42.38
C LEU A 216 -8.66 -10.83 -43.16
N ALA A 217 -8.20 -9.64 -42.79
CA ALA A 217 -8.54 -8.40 -43.52
C ALA A 217 -8.06 -8.44 -44.97
N GLU A 218 -6.85 -8.95 -45.22
CA GLU A 218 -6.29 -9.13 -46.56
C GLU A 218 -7.03 -10.21 -47.36
N LEU A 219 -7.42 -11.32 -46.74
CA LEU A 219 -8.14 -12.42 -47.40
C LEU A 219 -9.63 -12.13 -47.64
N MET A 220 -10.19 -11.15 -46.94
CA MET A 220 -11.61 -10.75 -47.00
C MET A 220 -11.77 -9.24 -47.21
N PRO A 221 -11.24 -8.66 -48.33
CA PRO A 221 -11.26 -7.21 -48.55
C PRO A 221 -12.68 -6.64 -48.70
N TYR A 222 -13.66 -7.50 -48.96
CA TYR A 222 -15.08 -7.14 -49.08
C TYR A 222 -15.81 -7.05 -47.72
N ALA A 223 -15.16 -7.47 -46.63
CA ALA A 223 -15.74 -7.46 -45.30
C ALA A 223 -15.16 -6.32 -44.45
N SER A 224 -15.94 -5.72 -43.55
CA SER A 224 -15.45 -4.77 -42.56
C SER A 224 -15.11 -5.47 -41.25
N PHE A 225 -13.91 -5.22 -40.71
CA PHE A 225 -13.50 -5.71 -39.40
C PHE A 225 -13.67 -4.63 -38.36
N ALA A 226 -14.68 -4.72 -37.50
CA ALA A 226 -15.01 -3.74 -36.47
C ALA A 226 -14.42 -4.16 -35.12
N LEU A 227 -13.37 -3.46 -34.66
CA LEU A 227 -12.68 -3.74 -33.40
C LEU A 227 -13.06 -2.71 -32.33
N VAL A 228 -13.93 -3.11 -31.39
CA VAL A 228 -14.50 -2.24 -30.35
C VAL A 228 -13.76 -2.45 -29.05
N GLY A 229 -12.94 -1.49 -28.64
CA GLY A 229 -12.20 -1.54 -27.37
C GLY A 229 -10.88 -0.76 -27.40
N PRO A 230 -10.27 -0.54 -26.23
CA PRO A 230 -9.02 0.21 -26.15
C PRO A 230 -7.85 -0.58 -26.77
N VAL A 231 -7.00 0.09 -27.52
CA VAL A 231 -5.75 -0.48 -28.03
C VAL A 231 -4.71 -0.44 -26.91
N GLN A 232 -4.20 -1.61 -26.53
CA GLN A 232 -3.24 -1.78 -25.42
C GLN A 232 -1.99 -2.59 -25.82
N ALA A 233 -1.92 -2.98 -27.08
CA ALA A 233 -0.76 -3.59 -27.73
C ALA A 233 -0.47 -2.85 -29.04
N ASP A 234 0.64 -3.18 -29.68
CA ASP A 234 0.93 -2.64 -31.02
C ASP A 234 -0.12 -3.13 -32.02
N ALA A 235 -0.80 -2.19 -32.67
CA ALA A 235 -1.82 -2.41 -33.67
C ALA A 235 -1.53 -1.68 -35.00
N SER A 236 -0.32 -1.20 -35.20
CA SER A 236 0.11 -0.44 -36.39
C SER A 236 -0.16 -1.19 -37.69
N ASP A 237 0.05 -2.51 -37.69
CA ASP A 237 -0.28 -3.39 -38.82
C ASP A 237 -1.78 -3.41 -39.16
N LEU A 238 -2.65 -3.24 -38.18
CA LEU A 238 -4.11 -3.21 -38.37
C LEU A 238 -4.58 -1.84 -38.88
N GLU A 239 -3.95 -0.78 -38.42
CA GLU A 239 -4.24 0.59 -38.87
C GLU A 239 -3.95 0.77 -40.38
N ALA A 240 -3.03 -0.02 -40.93
CA ALA A 240 -2.69 -0.01 -42.35
C ALA A 240 -3.73 -0.73 -43.24
N CYS A 241 -4.68 -1.48 -42.65
CA CYS A 241 -5.69 -2.22 -43.39
C CYS A 241 -6.95 -1.36 -43.62
N PRO A 242 -7.35 -1.07 -44.88
CA PRO A 242 -8.45 -0.12 -45.16
C PRO A 242 -9.82 -0.59 -44.69
N ASN A 243 -10.00 -1.89 -44.50
CA ASN A 243 -11.25 -2.53 -44.04
C ASN A 243 -11.23 -2.91 -42.56
N VAL A 244 -10.22 -2.47 -41.78
CA VAL A 244 -10.15 -2.61 -40.34
C VAL A 244 -10.49 -1.30 -39.66
N HIS A 245 -11.46 -1.31 -38.76
CA HIS A 245 -11.95 -0.12 -38.07
C HIS A 245 -11.71 -0.25 -36.57
N LEU A 246 -10.73 0.51 -36.04
CA LEU A 246 -10.42 0.59 -34.61
C LEU A 246 -11.36 1.63 -33.96
N LEU A 247 -12.41 1.19 -33.28
CA LEU A 247 -13.46 2.05 -32.74
C LEU A 247 -13.19 2.59 -31.32
N GLY A 248 -12.04 2.22 -30.75
CA GLY A 248 -11.66 2.67 -29.41
C GLY A 248 -12.54 2.13 -28.29
N ALA A 249 -12.31 2.63 -27.09
CA ALA A 249 -13.09 2.25 -25.90
C ALA A 249 -14.50 2.83 -25.98
N GLN A 250 -15.51 1.99 -25.80
CA GLN A 250 -16.92 2.36 -25.74
C GLN A 250 -17.50 2.12 -24.35
N PRO A 251 -18.54 2.87 -23.94
CA PRO A 251 -19.26 2.62 -22.70
C PRO A 251 -19.80 1.18 -22.66
N HIS A 252 -19.69 0.52 -21.52
CA HIS A 252 -20.10 -0.89 -21.39
C HIS A 252 -21.61 -1.09 -21.62
N GLU A 253 -22.42 -0.05 -21.43
CA GLU A 253 -23.87 -0.07 -21.69
C GLU A 253 -24.18 -0.07 -23.19
N ASP A 254 -23.30 0.45 -24.02
CA ASP A 254 -23.47 0.50 -25.48
C ASP A 254 -22.94 -0.74 -26.21
N ILE A 255 -22.12 -1.57 -25.56
CA ILE A 255 -21.54 -2.78 -26.14
C ILE A 255 -22.59 -3.69 -26.82
N PRO A 256 -23.77 -3.94 -26.25
CA PRO A 256 -24.80 -4.74 -26.92
C PRO A 256 -25.23 -4.17 -28.28
N LYS A 257 -25.27 -2.82 -28.44
CA LYS A 257 -25.65 -2.16 -29.71
C LYS A 257 -24.60 -2.38 -30.80
N TYR A 258 -23.30 -2.35 -30.42
CA TYR A 258 -22.22 -2.67 -31.34
C TYR A 258 -22.28 -4.13 -31.78
N ILE A 259 -22.47 -5.05 -30.82
CA ILE A 259 -22.57 -6.48 -31.12
C ILE A 259 -23.80 -6.77 -32.00
N ALA A 260 -24.93 -6.10 -31.79
CA ALA A 260 -26.11 -6.23 -32.66
C ALA A 260 -25.85 -5.88 -34.13
N SER A 261 -24.81 -5.09 -34.39
CA SER A 261 -24.41 -4.69 -35.75
C SER A 261 -23.51 -5.70 -36.45
N PHE A 262 -22.99 -6.70 -35.75
CA PHE A 262 -22.09 -7.72 -36.32
C PHE A 262 -22.86 -8.82 -37.05
N ASP A 263 -22.29 -9.30 -38.16
CA ASP A 263 -22.76 -10.50 -38.84
C ASP A 263 -22.09 -11.76 -38.26
N VAL A 264 -20.82 -11.62 -37.82
CA VAL A 264 -20.06 -12.67 -37.13
C VAL A 264 -19.23 -12.05 -35.99
N GLY A 265 -19.25 -12.62 -34.81
CA GLY A 265 -18.36 -12.27 -33.70
C GLY A 265 -17.09 -13.14 -33.74
N ILE A 266 -15.91 -12.55 -33.52
CA ILE A 266 -14.66 -13.31 -33.52
C ILE A 266 -13.95 -13.28 -32.17
N VAL A 267 -13.24 -14.37 -31.85
CA VAL A 267 -12.36 -14.49 -30.68
C VAL A 267 -10.97 -14.93 -31.16
N PRO A 268 -10.17 -13.99 -31.72
CA PRO A 268 -8.89 -14.27 -32.37
C PRO A 268 -7.75 -14.21 -31.36
N TYR A 269 -7.66 -15.19 -30.47
CA TYR A 269 -6.62 -15.21 -29.44
C TYR A 269 -5.41 -16.02 -29.87
N LEU A 270 -4.22 -15.52 -29.51
CA LEU A 270 -2.98 -16.31 -29.61
C LEU A 270 -3.07 -17.52 -28.69
N ARG A 271 -2.62 -18.67 -29.17
CA ARG A 271 -2.47 -19.87 -28.34
C ARG A 271 -1.25 -19.71 -27.45
N SER A 272 -1.45 -19.75 -26.14
CA SER A 272 -0.40 -19.61 -25.13
C SER A 272 -0.84 -20.23 -23.81
N ASP A 273 0.13 -20.47 -22.91
CA ASP A 273 -0.19 -20.94 -21.56
C ASP A 273 -1.19 -20.04 -20.83
N TYR A 274 -1.16 -18.74 -21.11
CA TYR A 274 -2.12 -17.79 -20.54
C TYR A 274 -3.52 -18.00 -21.12
N THR A 275 -3.68 -17.96 -22.45
CA THR A 275 -5.00 -18.07 -23.11
C THR A 275 -5.65 -19.44 -22.95
N ASP A 276 -4.85 -20.49 -22.73
CA ASP A 276 -5.35 -21.83 -22.38
C ASP A 276 -6.07 -21.88 -21.02
N ASN A 277 -5.80 -20.90 -20.15
CA ASN A 277 -6.47 -20.75 -18.84
C ASN A 277 -7.70 -19.84 -18.88
N VAL A 278 -7.92 -19.13 -20.00
CA VAL A 278 -8.91 -18.05 -20.08
C VAL A 278 -10.21 -18.57 -20.69
N TYR A 279 -11.31 -18.40 -19.95
CA TYR A 279 -12.65 -18.54 -20.51
C TYR A 279 -13.04 -17.21 -21.20
N PRO A 280 -13.29 -17.21 -22.53
CA PRO A 280 -13.58 -15.97 -23.26
C PRO A 280 -15.00 -15.47 -22.95
N THR A 281 -15.12 -14.39 -22.17
CA THR A 281 -16.42 -13.82 -21.77
C THR A 281 -17.26 -13.36 -22.97
N LYS A 282 -16.59 -12.85 -24.03
CA LYS A 282 -17.19 -12.36 -25.28
C LYS A 282 -18.05 -13.41 -25.97
N LEU A 283 -17.69 -14.69 -25.82
CA LEU A 283 -18.42 -15.80 -26.38
C LEU A 283 -19.92 -15.76 -25.99
N ASN A 284 -20.21 -15.63 -24.70
CA ASN A 284 -21.58 -15.58 -24.24
C ASN A 284 -22.30 -14.27 -24.62
N GLU A 285 -21.55 -13.16 -24.79
CA GLU A 285 -22.09 -11.87 -25.22
C GLU A 285 -22.57 -11.94 -26.68
N TYR A 286 -21.78 -12.54 -27.58
CA TYR A 286 -22.16 -12.75 -28.96
C TYR A 286 -23.35 -13.71 -29.09
N LEU A 287 -23.29 -14.84 -28.37
CA LEU A 287 -24.39 -15.82 -28.37
C LEU A 287 -25.69 -15.23 -27.79
N ALA A 288 -25.61 -14.29 -26.82
CA ALA A 288 -26.81 -13.64 -26.29
C ALA A 288 -27.51 -12.73 -27.30
N MET A 289 -26.75 -12.21 -28.27
CA MET A 289 -27.32 -11.49 -29.43
C MET A 289 -27.76 -12.41 -30.58
N GLY A 290 -27.56 -13.72 -30.44
CA GLY A 290 -27.86 -14.70 -31.47
C GLY A 290 -26.84 -14.78 -32.61
N ILE A 291 -25.70 -14.08 -32.48
CA ILE A 291 -24.68 -13.95 -33.52
C ILE A 291 -23.79 -15.19 -33.57
N PRO A 292 -23.44 -15.71 -34.75
CA PRO A 292 -22.49 -16.79 -34.87
C PRO A 292 -21.10 -16.36 -34.43
N VAL A 293 -20.35 -17.26 -33.82
CA VAL A 293 -19.04 -16.98 -33.23
C VAL A 293 -17.99 -17.87 -33.87
N VAL A 294 -16.89 -17.24 -34.29
CA VAL A 294 -15.69 -17.94 -34.78
C VAL A 294 -14.54 -17.65 -33.79
N ALA A 295 -13.91 -18.71 -33.30
CA ALA A 295 -12.88 -18.60 -32.29
C ALA A 295 -11.63 -19.40 -32.63
N THR A 296 -10.48 -18.93 -32.12
CA THR A 296 -9.25 -19.74 -32.09
C THR A 296 -9.51 -21.03 -31.31
N ASP A 297 -8.92 -22.12 -31.76
CA ASP A 297 -9.00 -23.43 -31.14
C ASP A 297 -8.33 -23.45 -29.76
N LEU A 298 -9.07 -23.05 -28.73
CA LEU A 298 -8.65 -23.04 -27.34
C LEU A 298 -9.30 -24.18 -26.54
N PRO A 299 -8.64 -24.71 -25.50
CA PRO A 299 -9.19 -25.79 -24.67
C PRO A 299 -10.58 -25.49 -24.09
N GLU A 300 -10.79 -24.25 -23.62
CA GLU A 300 -12.09 -23.84 -23.06
C GLU A 300 -13.18 -23.70 -24.12
N ILE A 301 -12.85 -23.35 -25.38
CA ILE A 301 -13.81 -23.34 -26.50
C ILE A 301 -14.21 -24.75 -26.87
N ARG A 302 -13.27 -25.70 -26.98
CA ARG A 302 -13.57 -27.12 -27.22
C ARG A 302 -14.49 -27.67 -26.15
N ARG A 303 -14.20 -27.39 -24.88
CA ARG A 303 -15.01 -27.80 -23.74
C ARG A 303 -16.42 -27.22 -23.81
N PHE A 304 -16.51 -25.91 -24.13
CA PHE A 304 -17.79 -25.23 -24.32
C PHE A 304 -18.62 -25.88 -25.40
N ASN A 305 -18.03 -26.19 -26.57
CA ASN A 305 -18.70 -26.85 -27.66
C ASN A 305 -19.16 -28.27 -27.30
N ALA A 306 -18.33 -29.03 -26.59
CA ALA A 306 -18.71 -30.36 -26.10
C ALA A 306 -19.93 -30.31 -25.15
N ALA A 307 -20.03 -29.26 -24.31
CA ALA A 307 -21.14 -29.11 -23.37
C ALA A 307 -22.43 -28.53 -24.00
N HIS A 308 -22.33 -27.86 -25.16
CA HIS A 308 -23.42 -27.07 -25.75
C HIS A 308 -23.74 -27.42 -27.22
N GLY A 309 -23.25 -28.56 -27.72
CA GLY A 309 -23.61 -29.09 -29.04
C GLY A 309 -23.00 -28.32 -30.21
N GLY A 310 -21.77 -27.81 -30.07
CA GLY A 310 -21.00 -27.26 -31.18
C GLY A 310 -21.52 -25.91 -31.72
N VAL A 311 -21.88 -24.98 -30.83
CA VAL A 311 -22.46 -23.68 -31.23
C VAL A 311 -21.41 -22.62 -31.60
N VAL A 312 -20.11 -22.96 -31.53
CA VAL A 312 -18.98 -22.06 -31.87
C VAL A 312 -18.18 -22.71 -32.99
N PHE A 313 -17.94 -21.96 -34.03
CA PHE A 313 -17.03 -22.35 -35.10
C PHE A 313 -15.57 -22.18 -34.63
N VAL A 314 -14.72 -23.15 -34.95
CA VAL A 314 -13.35 -23.21 -34.44
C VAL A 314 -12.36 -23.29 -35.59
N ALA A 315 -11.29 -22.48 -35.55
CA ALA A 315 -10.26 -22.47 -36.57
C ALA A 315 -8.86 -22.24 -35.92
N GLY A 316 -7.83 -22.76 -36.59
CA GLY A 316 -6.42 -22.64 -36.14
C GLY A 316 -5.56 -21.75 -37.00
N THR A 317 -5.91 -21.56 -38.28
CA THR A 317 -5.14 -20.79 -39.26
C THR A 317 -5.99 -19.70 -39.94
N ALA A 318 -5.38 -18.69 -40.53
CA ALA A 318 -6.11 -17.62 -41.24
C ALA A 318 -6.98 -18.14 -42.37
N LYS A 319 -6.52 -19.16 -43.10
CA LYS A 319 -7.31 -19.80 -44.18
C LYS A 319 -8.55 -20.54 -43.63
N GLU A 320 -8.37 -21.29 -42.56
CA GLU A 320 -9.48 -21.95 -41.87
C GLU A 320 -10.47 -20.93 -41.30
N PHE A 321 -9.97 -19.86 -40.65
CA PHE A 321 -10.81 -18.76 -40.17
C PHE A 321 -11.65 -18.16 -41.29
N THR A 322 -11.04 -17.87 -42.44
CA THR A 322 -11.77 -17.33 -43.59
C THR A 322 -12.86 -18.28 -44.08
N GLN A 323 -12.58 -19.58 -44.11
CA GLN A 323 -13.56 -20.57 -44.51
C GLN A 323 -14.72 -20.66 -43.50
N VAL A 324 -14.42 -20.83 -42.20
CA VAL A 324 -15.48 -20.96 -41.19
C VAL A 324 -16.23 -19.63 -40.94
N ILE A 325 -15.64 -18.45 -41.20
CA ILE A 325 -16.39 -17.18 -41.21
C ILE A 325 -17.44 -17.19 -42.33
N ARG A 326 -17.11 -17.68 -43.53
CA ARG A 326 -18.09 -17.80 -44.62
C ARG A 326 -19.21 -18.79 -44.27
N GLU A 327 -18.88 -19.90 -43.65
CA GLU A 327 -19.88 -20.87 -43.13
C GLU A 327 -20.76 -20.22 -42.05
N ALA A 328 -20.17 -19.50 -41.11
CA ALA A 328 -20.84 -18.78 -40.04
C ALA A 328 -21.79 -17.67 -40.56
N LEU A 329 -21.41 -16.97 -41.63
CA LEU A 329 -22.26 -15.99 -42.31
C LEU A 329 -23.53 -16.62 -42.91
N GLY A 330 -23.48 -17.91 -43.28
CA GLY A 330 -24.62 -18.68 -43.73
C GLY A 330 -25.50 -19.28 -42.63
N ASP A 331 -25.01 -19.30 -41.37
CA ASP A 331 -25.72 -19.90 -40.23
C ASP A 331 -26.70 -18.91 -39.57
N THR A 332 -27.66 -18.45 -40.38
CA THR A 332 -28.69 -17.44 -39.98
C THR A 332 -30.07 -18.06 -39.75
N ALA A 333 -30.20 -19.37 -39.81
CA ALA A 333 -31.46 -20.06 -39.60
C ALA A 333 -32.07 -19.75 -38.21
N PRO A 334 -33.39 -19.50 -38.10
CA PRO A 334 -34.05 -19.17 -36.84
C PRO A 334 -33.76 -20.15 -35.70
N ASP A 335 -33.66 -21.43 -36.01
CA ASP A 335 -33.33 -22.48 -35.03
C ASP A 335 -31.90 -22.36 -34.52
N ALA A 336 -30.94 -22.00 -35.39
CA ALA A 336 -29.55 -21.78 -35.00
C ALA A 336 -29.42 -20.55 -34.11
N VAL A 337 -30.12 -19.45 -34.44
CA VAL A 337 -30.20 -18.24 -33.62
C VAL A 337 -30.79 -18.56 -32.25
N THR A 338 -31.94 -19.23 -32.21
CA THR A 338 -32.62 -19.63 -30.96
C THR A 338 -31.72 -20.50 -30.08
N ARG A 339 -31.02 -21.46 -30.69
CA ARG A 339 -30.06 -22.33 -29.97
C ARG A 339 -28.94 -21.53 -29.33
N ARG A 340 -28.31 -20.56 -30.05
CA ARG A 340 -27.27 -19.69 -29.54
C ARG A 340 -27.75 -18.86 -28.33
N ILE A 341 -28.92 -18.24 -28.45
CA ILE A 341 -29.57 -17.46 -27.38
C ILE A 341 -29.86 -18.36 -26.15
N ALA A 342 -30.40 -19.56 -26.34
CA ALA A 342 -30.69 -20.49 -25.26
C ALA A 342 -29.42 -20.93 -24.50
N VAL A 343 -28.31 -21.14 -25.22
CA VAL A 343 -27.00 -21.42 -24.61
C VAL A 343 -26.52 -20.25 -23.80
N ALA A 344 -26.59 -19.01 -24.31
CA ALA A 344 -26.19 -17.82 -23.57
C ALA A 344 -27.04 -17.61 -22.29
N ARG A 345 -28.36 -17.86 -22.36
CA ARG A 345 -29.27 -17.79 -21.21
C ARG A 345 -28.89 -18.78 -20.10
N LYS A 346 -28.54 -20.02 -20.45
CA LYS A 346 -28.03 -21.02 -19.50
C LYS A 346 -26.69 -20.62 -18.87
N ASN A 347 -25.90 -19.78 -19.57
CA ASN A 347 -24.63 -19.26 -19.13
C ASN A 347 -24.73 -17.80 -18.60
N SER A 348 -25.93 -17.33 -18.24
CA SER A 348 -26.12 -16.01 -17.61
C SER A 348 -25.59 -15.98 -16.18
N TRP A 349 -25.32 -14.75 -15.67
CA TRP A 349 -24.97 -14.56 -14.27
C TRP A 349 -26.07 -15.01 -13.32
N GLU A 350 -27.33 -14.84 -13.70
CA GLU A 350 -28.47 -15.30 -12.91
C GLU A 350 -28.42 -16.82 -12.71
N SER A 351 -28.31 -17.60 -13.80
CA SER A 351 -28.21 -19.06 -13.74
C SER A 351 -26.95 -19.55 -13.01
N ARG A 352 -25.82 -18.84 -13.19
CA ARG A 352 -24.57 -19.15 -12.47
C ARG A 352 -24.70 -18.92 -10.97
N LEU A 353 -25.24 -17.74 -10.58
CA LEU A 353 -25.40 -17.39 -9.17
C LEU A 353 -26.42 -18.27 -8.45
N GLU A 354 -27.46 -18.76 -9.12
CA GLU A 354 -28.37 -19.74 -8.56
C GLU A 354 -27.59 -20.99 -8.11
N LYS A 355 -26.84 -21.60 -9.02
CA LYS A 355 -26.01 -22.78 -8.72
C LYS A 355 -24.92 -22.50 -7.66
N MET A 356 -24.29 -21.35 -7.73
CA MET A 356 -23.32 -20.92 -6.73
C MET A 356 -23.99 -20.75 -5.36
N SER A 357 -25.21 -20.22 -5.31
CA SER A 357 -25.95 -20.00 -4.07
C SER A 357 -26.30 -21.32 -3.38
N ASP A 358 -26.63 -22.38 -4.15
CA ASP A 358 -26.87 -23.71 -3.59
C ASP A 358 -25.62 -24.26 -2.89
N VAL A 359 -24.46 -24.18 -3.54
CA VAL A 359 -23.18 -24.61 -2.97
C VAL A 359 -22.81 -23.77 -1.74
N ILE A 360 -23.06 -22.47 -1.78
CA ILE A 360 -22.80 -21.56 -0.65
C ILE A 360 -23.74 -21.90 0.52
N ALA A 361 -25.02 -22.14 0.25
CA ALA A 361 -26.00 -22.49 1.28
C ALA A 361 -25.64 -23.81 1.97
N GLU A 362 -25.16 -24.78 1.22
CA GLU A 362 -24.66 -26.06 1.75
C GLU A 362 -23.42 -25.82 2.63
N GLY A 363 -22.44 -25.05 2.16
CA GLY A 363 -21.25 -24.69 2.91
C GLY A 363 -21.58 -23.94 4.22
N VAL A 364 -22.55 -23.01 4.18
CA VAL A 364 -23.03 -22.29 5.38
C VAL A 364 -23.70 -23.25 6.36
N ARG A 365 -24.54 -24.20 5.89
CA ARG A 365 -25.17 -25.21 6.74
C ARG A 365 -24.13 -26.09 7.41
N ALA A 366 -23.19 -26.63 6.66
CA ALA A 366 -22.11 -27.46 7.17
C ALA A 366 -21.28 -26.75 8.24
N ARG A 367 -21.01 -25.45 8.02
CA ARG A 367 -20.25 -24.66 8.98
C ARG A 367 -21.01 -24.35 10.28
N ARG A 368 -22.31 -24.08 10.19
CA ARG A 368 -23.16 -23.88 11.38
C ARG A 368 -23.18 -25.10 12.28
N VAL A 369 -23.30 -26.28 11.71
CA VAL A 369 -23.24 -27.56 12.49
C VAL A 369 -21.90 -27.71 13.21
N THR A 370 -20.79 -27.26 12.58
CA THR A 370 -19.46 -27.34 13.18
C THR A 370 -19.23 -26.26 14.27
N GLU A 371 -19.93 -25.13 14.20
CA GLU A 371 -19.79 -23.99 15.14
C GLU A 371 -20.59 -24.14 16.43
N GLU A 372 -21.50 -25.09 16.55
CA GLU A 372 -22.19 -25.39 17.81
C GLU A 372 -21.24 -25.90 18.92
N ARG A 373 -19.98 -26.16 18.55
CA ARG A 373 -18.90 -26.42 19.53
C ARG A 373 -18.26 -25.10 19.97
N TRP A 374 -18.88 -24.45 20.96
CA TRP A 374 -18.40 -23.20 21.57
C TRP A 374 -17.00 -23.28 22.19
N ASP A 375 -16.56 -24.47 22.62
CA ASP A 375 -15.23 -24.76 23.15
C ASP A 375 -14.10 -24.53 22.12
N GLU A 376 -14.31 -24.81 20.85
CA GLU A 376 -13.33 -24.52 19.79
C GLU A 376 -13.18 -23.02 19.56
N SER A 377 -14.26 -22.26 19.66
CA SER A 377 -14.24 -20.80 19.53
C SER A 377 -13.47 -20.17 20.69
N LEU A 378 -13.69 -20.63 21.94
CA LEU A 378 -12.93 -20.21 23.10
C LEU A 378 -11.44 -20.57 23.00
N ARG A 379 -11.11 -21.79 22.57
CA ARG A 379 -9.72 -22.21 22.37
C ARG A 379 -9.01 -21.37 21.30
N ARG A 380 -9.70 -21.01 20.20
CA ARG A 380 -9.16 -20.10 19.16
C ARG A 380 -8.91 -18.70 19.72
N MET A 381 -9.88 -18.16 20.47
CA MET A 381 -9.77 -16.85 21.12
C MET A 381 -8.61 -16.82 22.12
N TYR A 382 -8.50 -17.83 22.99
CA TYR A 382 -7.41 -17.96 23.95
C TYR A 382 -6.04 -18.07 23.29
N ARG A 383 -5.90 -18.91 22.26
CA ARG A 383 -4.63 -19.03 21.49
C ARG A 383 -4.25 -17.70 20.83
N SER A 384 -5.23 -16.96 20.31
CA SER A 384 -5.03 -15.65 19.70
C SER A 384 -4.59 -14.61 20.75
N ALA A 385 -5.25 -14.57 21.91
CA ALA A 385 -4.91 -13.69 23.01
C ALA A 385 -3.51 -13.99 23.56
N ARG A 386 -3.20 -15.28 23.80
CA ARG A 386 -1.88 -15.72 24.25
C ARG A 386 -0.76 -15.33 23.28
N ARG A 387 -0.97 -15.53 21.96
CA ARG A 387 0.02 -15.11 20.94
C ARG A 387 0.23 -13.59 20.92
N ARG A 388 -0.82 -12.80 21.14
CA ARG A 388 -0.72 -11.34 21.24
C ARG A 388 0.04 -10.92 22.49
N ALA A 389 -0.28 -11.53 23.64
CA ALA A 389 0.40 -11.28 24.90
C ALA A 389 1.90 -11.62 24.80
N VAL A 390 2.24 -12.81 24.33
CA VAL A 390 3.65 -13.22 24.12
C VAL A 390 4.39 -12.24 23.20
N ARG A 391 3.77 -11.84 22.08
CA ARG A 391 4.41 -10.85 21.18
C ARG A 391 4.61 -9.49 21.85
N ALA A 392 3.61 -9.02 22.58
CA ALA A 392 3.73 -7.76 23.32
C ALA A 392 4.85 -7.84 24.36
N THR A 393 4.91 -8.93 25.13
CA THR A 393 5.98 -9.17 26.10
C THR A 393 7.37 -9.20 25.44
N VAL A 394 7.52 -9.93 24.34
CA VAL A 394 8.81 -10.01 23.61
C VAL A 394 9.21 -8.63 23.09
N VAL A 395 8.29 -7.87 22.49
CA VAL A 395 8.58 -6.51 21.98
C VAL A 395 8.97 -5.58 23.12
N THR A 396 8.23 -5.60 24.23
CA THR A 396 8.54 -4.76 25.40
C THR A 396 9.88 -5.15 26.03
N ALA A 397 10.16 -6.44 26.19
CA ALA A 397 11.44 -6.92 26.68
C ALA A 397 12.60 -6.56 25.75
N SER A 398 12.39 -6.64 24.42
CA SER A 398 13.40 -6.23 23.44
C SER A 398 13.68 -4.73 23.49
N ILE A 399 12.65 -3.90 23.61
CA ILE A 399 12.82 -2.43 23.76
C ILE A 399 13.54 -2.12 25.07
N TYR A 400 13.15 -2.78 26.15
CA TYR A 400 13.81 -2.63 27.46
C TYR A 400 15.30 -3.01 27.37
N ALA A 401 15.62 -4.17 26.80
CA ALA A 401 16.99 -4.60 26.63
C ALA A 401 17.79 -3.63 25.74
N LEU A 402 17.20 -3.14 24.66
CA LEU A 402 17.82 -2.18 23.76
C LEU A 402 18.16 -0.86 24.45
N LEU A 403 17.23 -0.32 25.23
CA LEU A 403 17.42 0.98 25.91
C LEU A 403 18.34 0.88 27.13
N PHE A 404 18.17 -0.14 27.98
CA PHE A 404 18.80 -0.21 29.29
C PHE A 404 20.01 -1.14 29.36
N HIS A 405 20.19 -2.03 28.36
CA HIS A 405 21.26 -3.04 28.38
C HIS A 405 22.10 -3.09 27.08
N SER A 406 21.92 -2.15 26.16
CA SER A 406 22.72 -2.05 24.95
C SER A 406 23.34 -0.66 24.76
N SER A 407 24.31 -0.55 23.87
CA SER A 407 24.91 0.74 23.49
C SER A 407 24.04 1.60 22.55
N PHE A 408 22.81 1.20 22.27
CA PHE A 408 21.95 1.87 21.29
C PHE A 408 21.67 3.35 21.65
N VAL A 409 21.43 3.64 22.93
CA VAL A 409 21.17 5.01 23.40
C VAL A 409 22.42 5.89 23.20
N TRP A 410 23.60 5.32 23.39
CA TRP A 410 24.87 6.03 23.21
C TRP A 410 25.19 6.31 21.75
N PHE A 411 24.81 5.41 20.86
CA PHE A 411 24.86 5.67 19.42
C PHE A 411 23.97 6.87 19.02
N ILE A 412 22.80 7.00 19.65
CA ILE A 412 21.92 8.17 19.45
C ILE A 412 22.53 9.43 20.09
N ALA A 413 23.22 9.32 21.22
CA ALA A 413 23.82 10.44 21.90
C ALA A 413 25.11 10.96 21.25
N GLU A 414 25.79 10.13 20.45
CA GLU A 414 27.10 10.47 19.85
C GLU A 414 27.09 11.77 19.01
N PRO A 415 26.04 12.04 18.17
CA PRO A 415 25.98 13.31 17.44
C PRO A 415 25.92 14.56 18.31
N LEU A 416 25.51 14.43 19.58
CA LEU A 416 25.47 15.58 20.52
C LEU A 416 26.86 15.93 21.04
N ARG A 417 27.81 14.98 21.06
CA ARG A 417 29.18 15.17 21.52
C ARG A 417 29.98 15.89 20.44
N VAL A 418 30.64 16.99 20.83
CA VAL A 418 31.58 17.68 19.97
C VAL A 418 32.82 17.95 20.80
N THR A 419 33.94 17.43 20.39
CA THR A 419 35.21 17.60 21.05
C THR A 419 36.25 18.08 20.05
N VAL A 420 36.93 19.15 20.35
CA VAL A 420 38.04 19.67 19.54
C VAL A 420 39.24 19.87 20.46
N GLN A 421 40.43 19.63 19.93
CA GLN A 421 41.65 19.85 20.70
C GLN A 421 41.75 21.34 21.15
N ALA A 422 41.93 21.58 22.46
CA ALA A 422 42.03 22.90 23.03
C ALA A 422 43.20 23.69 22.41
N ARG A 423 42.89 24.83 21.80
CA ARG A 423 43.87 25.81 21.29
C ARG A 423 43.94 26.98 22.25
N PRO A 424 45.05 27.73 22.31
CA PRO A 424 45.09 28.97 23.08
C PRO A 424 43.95 29.90 22.67
N ALA A 425 43.29 30.53 23.66
CA ALA A 425 42.15 31.42 23.46
C ALA A 425 42.22 32.59 24.47
N ASP A 426 41.38 33.61 24.26
CA ASP A 426 41.35 34.80 25.14
C ASP A 426 40.67 34.52 26.48
N ALA A 427 39.63 33.64 26.45
CA ALA A 427 38.89 33.28 27.66
C ALA A 427 38.38 31.82 27.64
N ILE A 428 38.15 31.25 28.82
CA ILE A 428 37.41 30.02 29.04
C ILE A 428 35.98 30.43 29.42
N VAL A 429 35.00 29.98 28.70
CA VAL A 429 33.56 30.21 28.96
C VAL A 429 32.94 28.94 29.49
N VAL A 430 32.36 28.98 30.66
CA VAL A 430 31.74 27.84 31.31
C VAL A 430 30.24 28.09 31.42
N PHE A 431 29.46 27.28 30.69
CA PHE A 431 28.02 27.30 30.89
C PHE A 431 27.66 26.40 32.06
N ALA A 432 26.97 26.94 33.02
CA ALA A 432 26.45 26.18 34.13
C ALA A 432 25.40 25.15 33.68
N GLY A 433 25.18 24.12 34.48
CA GLY A 433 24.34 22.99 34.08
C GLY A 433 22.95 22.96 34.66
N GLY A 434 22.57 23.97 35.36
CA GLY A 434 21.42 23.95 36.24
C GLY A 434 21.66 23.03 37.46
N VAL A 435 21.38 23.49 38.65
CA VAL A 435 21.15 22.60 39.78
C VAL A 435 19.97 21.73 39.34
N GLY A 436 20.15 20.41 39.31
CA GLY A 436 19.13 19.53 38.78
C GLY A 436 17.75 19.84 39.34
N GLU A 437 16.68 19.57 38.61
CA GLU A 437 15.26 19.80 38.99
C GLU A 437 14.91 19.31 40.41
N SER A 438 15.79 18.51 41.03
CA SER A 438 15.67 17.99 42.41
C SER A 438 16.15 18.97 43.50
N GLY A 439 16.65 20.14 43.13
CA GLY A 439 17.24 21.09 44.11
C GLY A 439 18.56 20.63 44.75
N GLN A 440 19.06 19.45 44.36
CA GLN A 440 20.37 18.97 44.80
C GLN A 440 21.43 19.40 43.79
N ALA A 441 22.57 19.88 44.31
CA ALA A 441 23.74 20.22 43.52
C ALA A 441 24.17 18.96 42.72
N GLY A 442 23.79 18.88 41.44
CA GLY A 442 24.25 17.82 40.57
C GLY A 442 25.75 17.95 40.32
N GLY A 443 26.48 16.80 40.27
CA GLY A 443 27.93 16.82 40.02
C GLY A 443 28.39 17.54 38.75
N GLY A 444 27.45 17.91 37.86
CA GLY A 444 27.73 18.48 36.56
C GLY A 444 28.39 19.86 36.58
N TYR A 445 28.10 20.75 37.54
CA TYR A 445 28.79 22.04 37.62
C TYR A 445 30.21 21.92 38.21
N GLN A 446 30.43 21.00 39.15
CA GLN A 446 31.76 20.73 39.72
C GLN A 446 32.72 20.19 38.65
N GLU A 447 32.29 19.30 37.81
CA GLU A 447 33.08 18.81 36.68
C GLU A 447 33.47 19.90 35.70
N ARG A 448 32.55 20.83 35.40
CA ARG A 448 32.83 21.97 34.51
C ARG A 448 33.77 22.99 35.11
N VAL A 449 33.62 23.29 36.42
CA VAL A 449 34.56 24.17 37.12
C VAL A 449 35.95 23.54 37.15
N LYS A 450 36.06 22.26 37.43
CA LYS A 450 37.34 21.54 37.39
C LYS A 450 37.97 21.62 36.01
N GLU A 451 37.24 21.35 34.94
CA GLU A 451 37.79 21.45 33.59
C GLU A 451 38.27 22.86 33.26
N ALA A 452 37.54 23.90 33.68
CA ALA A 452 37.97 25.27 33.50
C ALA A 452 39.27 25.59 34.25
N ILE A 453 39.44 25.05 35.47
CA ILE A 453 40.67 25.18 36.25
C ILE A 453 41.83 24.47 35.56
N ASP A 454 41.61 23.27 35.06
CA ASP A 454 42.63 22.48 34.38
C ASP A 454 43.10 23.15 33.09
N LEU A 455 42.19 23.70 32.30
CA LEU A 455 42.50 24.49 31.10
C LEU A 455 43.26 25.79 31.43
N TYR A 456 42.88 26.51 32.51
CA TYR A 456 43.59 27.70 32.95
C TYR A 456 45.01 27.35 33.41
N LYS A 457 45.17 26.35 34.27
CA LYS A 457 46.49 25.89 34.75
C LYS A 457 47.38 25.38 33.60
N ALA A 458 46.79 24.83 32.55
CA ALA A 458 47.49 24.45 31.33
C ALA A 458 47.86 25.65 30.42
N GLY A 459 47.58 26.89 30.84
CA GLY A 459 47.91 28.12 30.10
C GLY A 459 47.09 28.26 28.79
N ARG A 460 45.93 27.64 28.70
CA ARG A 460 45.09 27.66 27.46
C ARG A 460 44.33 28.96 27.28
N ALA A 461 43.98 29.66 28.36
CA ALA A 461 43.43 31.02 28.31
C ALA A 461 43.68 31.76 29.64
N PRO A 462 43.88 33.11 29.62
CA PRO A 462 44.20 33.87 30.81
C PRO A 462 42.98 34.30 31.63
N ARG A 463 41.76 34.08 31.14
CA ARG A 463 40.50 34.52 31.76
C ARG A 463 39.49 33.43 31.80
N VAL A 464 38.56 33.49 32.78
CA VAL A 464 37.44 32.52 32.92
C VAL A 464 36.14 33.29 33.11
N ILE A 465 35.11 32.92 32.36
CA ILE A 465 33.74 33.44 32.48
C ILE A 465 32.83 32.32 32.95
N PHE A 466 32.19 32.48 34.12
CA PHE A 466 31.10 31.60 34.54
C PHE A 466 29.78 32.28 34.20
N SER A 467 28.93 31.59 33.43
CA SER A 467 27.64 32.12 32.94
C SER A 467 26.48 31.24 33.42
N SER A 468 25.64 31.81 34.27
CA SER A 468 24.36 31.27 34.74
C SER A 468 23.56 32.32 35.50
N GLY A 469 22.31 32.52 35.13
CA GLY A 469 21.34 33.32 35.90
C GLY A 469 20.50 32.51 36.87
N TYR A 470 20.73 31.20 37.00
CA TYR A 470 19.97 30.37 37.94
C TYR A 470 20.29 30.73 39.38
N GLN A 471 19.22 31.01 40.14
CA GLN A 471 19.28 31.31 41.57
C GLN A 471 18.38 30.34 42.33
N PHE A 472 19.00 29.55 43.23
CA PHE A 472 18.31 28.79 44.27
C PHE A 472 18.53 29.44 45.62
N ALA A 473 19.07 28.75 46.60
CA ALA A 473 19.53 29.35 47.84
C ALA A 473 20.72 30.29 47.59
N PHE A 474 21.54 30.00 46.57
CA PHE A 474 22.70 30.81 46.14
C PHE A 474 22.65 30.94 44.60
N ARG A 475 23.33 31.97 44.06
CA ARG A 475 23.51 32.14 42.62
C ARG A 475 24.54 31.15 42.10
N GLU A 476 24.17 30.36 41.11
CA GLU A 476 25.00 29.25 40.59
C GLU A 476 26.36 29.75 40.10
N ALA A 477 26.44 30.88 39.38
CA ALA A 477 27.69 31.45 38.89
C ALA A 477 28.63 31.89 40.05
N GLU A 478 28.09 32.40 41.18
CA GLU A 478 28.85 32.74 42.36
C GLU A 478 29.42 31.49 43.05
N VAL A 479 28.59 30.42 43.17
CA VAL A 479 29.07 29.15 43.72
C VAL A 479 30.19 28.56 42.87
N MET A 480 30.09 28.64 41.54
CA MET A 480 31.13 28.18 40.62
C MET A 480 32.42 28.97 40.81
N LYS A 481 32.33 30.31 40.98
CA LYS A 481 33.47 31.16 41.28
C LYS A 481 34.14 30.75 42.59
N ASP A 482 33.36 30.64 43.68
CA ASP A 482 33.88 30.30 45.00
C ASP A 482 34.56 28.92 44.99
N LEU A 483 33.98 27.96 44.29
CA LEU A 483 34.58 26.64 44.07
C LEU A 483 35.90 26.74 43.29
N ALA A 484 35.94 27.56 42.26
CA ALA A 484 37.15 27.77 41.45
C ALA A 484 38.26 28.43 42.25
N VAL A 485 37.93 29.45 43.05
CA VAL A 485 38.88 30.14 43.93
C VAL A 485 39.41 29.19 45.00
N ALA A 486 38.54 28.40 45.64
CA ALA A 486 38.94 27.38 46.62
C ALA A 486 39.92 26.34 46.04
N ASN A 487 39.87 26.10 44.73
CA ASN A 487 40.77 25.19 44.01
C ASN A 487 41.95 25.88 43.32
N GLY A 488 42.25 27.13 43.71
CA GLY A 488 43.46 27.89 43.38
C GLY A 488 43.36 28.71 42.09
N LEU A 489 42.17 29.05 41.61
CA LEU A 489 42.02 30.03 40.54
C LEU A 489 42.00 31.46 41.13
N PRO A 490 42.79 32.38 40.62
CA PRO A 490 42.77 33.78 41.15
C PRO A 490 41.41 34.44 40.88
N ALA A 491 40.83 35.08 41.89
CA ALA A 491 39.56 35.78 41.74
C ALA A 491 39.58 36.90 40.67
N SER A 492 40.75 37.49 40.45
CA SER A 492 40.97 38.58 39.48
C SER A 492 40.86 38.16 38.02
N VAL A 493 40.92 36.87 37.72
CA VAL A 493 40.79 36.35 36.34
C VAL A 493 39.39 35.89 36.03
N ILE A 494 38.47 35.92 37.03
CA ILE A 494 37.10 35.37 36.89
C ILE A 494 36.12 36.50 36.61
N HIS A 495 35.34 36.34 35.55
CA HIS A 495 34.19 37.17 35.19
C HIS A 495 32.91 36.38 35.43
N LEU A 496 31.87 37.06 35.93
CA LEU A 496 30.56 36.43 36.16
C LEU A 496 29.51 37.02 35.22
N GLU A 497 28.75 36.16 34.62
CA GLU A 497 27.49 36.48 33.98
C GLU A 497 26.37 35.79 34.79
N THR A 498 25.40 36.56 35.31
CA THR A 498 24.44 36.12 36.33
C THR A 498 22.98 36.34 35.93
N GLN A 499 22.70 36.57 34.65
CA GLN A 499 21.33 36.88 34.18
C GLN A 499 20.73 35.82 33.26
N ALA A 500 21.56 35.00 32.61
CA ALA A 500 21.11 34.06 31.60
C ALA A 500 20.25 32.93 32.16
N SER A 501 19.06 32.75 31.63
CA SER A 501 18.09 31.68 31.98
C SER A 501 18.08 30.50 31.00
N ASN A 502 18.77 30.61 29.88
CA ASN A 502 18.85 29.59 28.86
C ASN A 502 20.13 29.73 28.02
N THR A 503 20.44 28.75 27.17
CA THR A 503 21.68 28.74 26.40
C THR A 503 21.79 29.91 25.41
N PHE A 504 20.68 30.37 24.84
CA PHE A 504 20.68 31.53 23.94
C PHE A 504 21.11 32.81 24.70
N GLU A 505 20.59 33.02 25.88
CA GLU A 505 20.96 34.15 26.73
C GLU A 505 22.38 34.02 27.26
N ASN A 506 22.84 32.80 27.65
CA ASN A 506 24.24 32.57 28.00
C ASN A 506 25.18 33.08 26.90
N VAL A 507 24.92 32.69 25.64
CA VAL A 507 25.74 33.14 24.50
C VAL A 507 25.63 34.63 24.30
N SER A 508 24.41 35.20 24.32
CA SER A 508 24.19 36.63 24.07
C SER A 508 24.85 37.53 25.11
N PHE A 509 24.76 37.19 26.40
CA PHE A 509 25.33 37.98 27.46
C PHE A 509 26.85 37.80 27.59
N VAL A 510 27.36 36.60 27.32
CA VAL A 510 28.79 36.36 27.23
C VAL A 510 29.39 37.11 26.04
N ASP A 511 28.74 37.14 24.88
CA ASP A 511 29.18 37.90 23.71
C ASP A 511 29.31 39.40 24.01
N ALA A 512 28.37 39.95 24.79
CA ALA A 512 28.47 41.34 25.24
C ALA A 512 29.73 41.60 26.13
N ILE A 513 30.10 40.61 26.97
CA ILE A 513 31.35 40.68 27.77
C ILE A 513 32.56 40.60 26.84
N LEU A 514 32.58 39.66 25.88
CA LEU A 514 33.69 39.49 24.94
C LEU A 514 33.93 40.74 24.10
N LYS A 515 32.86 41.38 23.60
CA LYS A 515 32.95 42.64 22.85
C LYS A 515 33.50 43.79 23.69
N ARG A 516 33.09 43.92 24.95
CA ARG A 516 33.59 44.94 25.86
C ARG A 516 35.08 44.76 26.14
N GLU A 517 35.52 43.51 26.34
CA GLU A 517 36.92 43.19 26.67
C GLU A 517 37.80 43.01 25.41
N GLN A 518 37.21 43.10 24.20
CA GLN A 518 37.84 42.87 22.88
C GLN A 518 38.42 41.45 22.68
N TRP A 519 37.79 40.44 23.29
CA TRP A 519 38.18 39.04 23.13
C TRP A 519 37.46 38.43 21.94
N GLN A 520 38.20 37.65 21.13
CA GLN A 520 37.67 37.07 19.87
C GLN A 520 37.68 35.56 19.85
N SER A 521 38.30 34.92 20.86
CA SER A 521 38.42 33.46 20.92
C SER A 521 38.09 32.93 22.30
N VAL A 522 37.33 31.82 22.34
CA VAL A 522 36.92 31.19 23.60
C VAL A 522 37.05 29.68 23.59
N LEU A 523 37.39 29.11 24.75
CA LEU A 523 37.24 27.70 25.04
C LEU A 523 35.89 27.49 25.74
N LEU A 524 34.96 26.79 25.08
CA LEU A 524 33.64 26.55 25.64
C LEU A 524 33.62 25.26 26.45
N VAL A 525 33.39 25.37 27.74
CA VAL A 525 33.27 24.26 28.69
C VAL A 525 31.80 24.02 29.03
N SER A 526 31.33 22.82 28.76
CA SER A 526 29.99 22.35 29.11
C SER A 526 29.95 20.82 29.18
N SER A 527 28.78 20.25 29.51
CA SER A 527 28.60 18.80 29.42
C SER A 527 28.67 18.33 27.98
N PRO A 528 29.22 17.14 27.70
CA PRO A 528 29.41 16.65 26.34
C PRO A 528 28.09 16.58 25.53
N TYR A 529 26.97 16.20 26.13
CA TYR A 529 25.66 16.11 25.45
C TYR A 529 25.01 17.47 25.15
N HIS A 530 25.42 18.53 25.87
CA HIS A 530 24.94 19.91 25.66
C HIS A 530 25.75 20.66 24.59
N MET A 531 26.94 20.18 24.26
CA MET A 531 27.91 20.88 23.42
C MET A 531 27.37 21.23 22.03
N ARG A 532 26.67 20.32 21.37
CA ARG A 532 26.11 20.56 20.04
C ARG A 532 25.16 21.75 20.02
N ARG A 533 24.21 21.84 20.97
CA ARG A 533 23.27 22.95 21.05
C ARG A 533 23.99 24.29 21.37
N ALA A 534 24.92 24.25 22.28
CA ALA A 534 25.70 25.45 22.63
C ALA A 534 26.47 26.01 21.42
N LEU A 535 27.15 25.15 20.65
CA LEU A 535 27.88 25.57 19.45
C LEU A 535 26.97 26.09 18.34
N LEU A 536 25.82 25.41 18.09
CA LEU A 536 24.85 25.90 17.11
C LEU A 536 24.30 27.27 17.48
N THR A 537 23.99 27.48 18.77
CA THR A 537 23.56 28.79 19.27
C THR A 537 24.66 29.83 19.09
N TRP A 538 25.91 29.47 19.40
CA TRP A 538 27.04 30.37 19.26
C TRP A 538 27.27 30.81 17.82
N SER A 539 27.25 29.86 16.87
CA SER A 539 27.42 30.16 15.45
C SER A 539 26.32 31.07 14.89
N ARG A 540 25.17 31.13 15.55
CA ARG A 540 24.05 32.00 15.15
C ARG A 540 24.11 33.38 15.78
N VAL A 541 24.47 33.44 17.08
CA VAL A 541 24.41 34.68 17.87
C VAL A 541 25.70 35.52 17.74
N ALA A 542 26.86 34.86 17.76
CA ALA A 542 28.17 35.51 17.70
C ALA A 542 29.10 34.78 16.72
N PRO A 543 28.80 34.84 15.41
CA PRO A 543 29.57 34.12 14.38
C PRO A 543 31.02 34.63 14.24
N GLU A 544 31.30 35.84 14.71
CA GLU A 544 32.63 36.46 14.71
C GLU A 544 33.58 35.90 15.78
N VAL A 545 33.05 35.23 16.82
CA VAL A 545 33.85 34.65 17.90
C VAL A 545 34.32 33.24 17.53
N SER A 546 35.61 33.02 17.62
CA SER A 546 36.19 31.69 17.44
C SER A 546 35.95 30.80 18.66
N VAL A 547 35.07 29.82 18.56
CA VAL A 547 34.70 28.92 19.66
C VAL A 547 35.35 27.57 19.50
N THR A 548 36.14 27.13 20.47
CA THR A 548 36.69 25.79 20.56
C THR A 548 35.91 24.98 21.61
N ALA A 549 35.30 23.88 21.19
CA ALA A 549 34.56 22.98 22.10
C ALA A 549 35.52 22.18 23.00
N THR A 550 35.47 22.42 24.29
CA THR A 550 36.22 21.72 25.33
C THR A 550 35.25 21.11 26.35
N PRO A 551 34.46 20.10 25.98
CA PRO A 551 33.54 19.46 26.91
C PRO A 551 34.33 18.77 28.04
N VAL A 552 33.68 18.58 29.19
CA VAL A 552 34.24 17.84 30.31
C VAL A 552 34.68 16.44 29.83
N PRO A 553 35.99 16.08 29.93
CA PRO A 553 36.51 14.84 29.36
C PRO A 553 35.93 13.59 30.01
N THR A 554 35.75 13.61 31.34
CA THR A 554 35.26 12.49 32.16
C THR A 554 33.98 12.90 32.88
N SER A 555 32.90 13.00 32.11
CA SER A 555 31.59 13.33 32.70
C SER A 555 30.93 12.09 33.29
N GLN A 556 30.45 12.19 34.54
CA GLN A 556 29.68 11.13 35.22
C GLN A 556 28.44 10.75 34.44
N PHE A 557 27.90 11.64 33.61
CA PHE A 557 26.80 11.32 32.74
C PHE A 557 27.11 10.17 31.74
N TYR A 558 28.36 10.02 31.33
CA TYR A 558 28.83 9.00 30.40
C TYR A 558 29.58 7.84 31.07
N THR A 559 29.77 7.87 32.39
CA THR A 559 30.41 6.77 33.15
C THR A 559 29.38 5.71 33.52
N HIS A 560 29.20 4.73 32.67
CA HIS A 560 28.30 3.61 32.89
C HIS A 560 28.71 2.41 32.05
N GLY A 561 28.07 1.29 32.34
CA GLY A 561 28.18 0.06 31.59
C GLY A 561 27.57 0.15 30.15
N ARG A 562 27.12 -0.96 29.60
CA ARG A 562 26.63 -1.03 28.21
C ARG A 562 25.30 -0.30 27.97
N GLY A 563 24.47 -0.12 28.99
CA GLY A 563 23.14 0.50 28.86
C GLY A 563 23.09 1.95 29.34
N ALA A 564 21.93 2.58 29.26
CA ALA A 564 21.67 3.94 29.75
C ALA A 564 20.59 3.91 30.85
N SER A 565 20.75 4.79 31.86
CA SER A 565 19.72 5.01 32.87
C SER A 565 18.57 5.85 32.33
N PHE A 566 17.43 5.83 33.01
CA PHE A 566 16.29 6.67 32.61
C PHE A 566 16.63 8.16 32.61
N VAL A 567 17.44 8.62 33.57
CA VAL A 567 17.89 10.01 33.67
C VAL A 567 18.75 10.40 32.45
N GLN A 568 19.63 9.50 32.03
CA GLN A 568 20.47 9.71 30.84
C GLN A 568 19.62 9.75 29.55
N ILE A 569 18.66 8.85 29.40
CA ILE A 569 17.71 8.85 28.27
C ILE A 569 16.90 10.15 28.26
N LYS A 570 16.36 10.57 29.40
CA LYS A 570 15.63 11.84 29.53
C LYS A 570 16.51 13.04 29.11
N GLY A 571 17.77 13.09 29.56
CA GLY A 571 18.72 14.17 29.20
C GLY A 571 19.01 14.22 27.70
N ILE A 572 19.26 13.08 27.07
CA ILE A 572 19.53 12.99 25.63
C ILE A 572 18.29 13.42 24.81
N VAL A 573 17.11 12.94 25.18
CA VAL A 573 15.84 13.32 24.52
C VAL A 573 15.58 14.82 24.69
N HIS A 574 15.84 15.37 25.91
CA HIS A 574 15.68 16.78 26.17
C HIS A 574 16.57 17.64 25.26
N GLU A 575 17.82 17.26 25.04
CA GLU A 575 18.73 18.03 24.17
C GLU A 575 18.25 18.00 22.70
N TYR A 576 17.79 16.86 22.18
CA TYR A 576 17.22 16.82 20.82
C TYR A 576 15.97 17.70 20.70
N VAL A 577 15.08 17.64 21.69
CA VAL A 577 13.87 18.49 21.71
C VAL A 577 14.27 19.97 21.81
N ALA A 578 15.23 20.28 22.65
CA ALA A 578 15.74 21.66 22.81
C ALA A 578 16.34 22.18 21.49
N ILE A 579 17.14 21.39 20.78
CA ILE A 579 17.68 21.75 19.45
C ILE A 579 16.54 22.06 18.47
N ILE A 580 15.50 21.24 18.42
CA ILE A 580 14.32 21.46 17.54
C ILE A 580 13.60 22.77 17.93
N VAL A 581 13.41 23.03 19.23
CA VAL A 581 12.74 24.25 19.71
C VAL A 581 13.60 25.49 19.39
N TYR A 582 14.92 25.42 19.57
CA TYR A 582 15.85 26.51 19.26
C TYR A 582 15.86 26.81 17.75
N TRP A 583 15.86 25.77 16.93
CA TRP A 583 15.72 25.92 15.47
C TRP A 583 14.41 26.61 15.09
N TRP A 584 13.30 26.19 15.68
CA TRP A 584 11.98 26.81 15.44
C TRP A 584 11.91 28.28 15.87
N ARG A 585 12.63 28.63 16.94
CA ARG A 585 12.75 30.02 17.43
C ARG A 585 13.77 30.87 16.67
N GLY A 586 14.54 30.30 15.75
CA GLY A 586 15.60 30.97 15.02
C GLY A 586 16.85 31.31 15.87
N TRP A 587 17.05 30.57 16.97
CA TRP A 587 18.17 30.73 17.89
C TRP A 587 19.41 29.91 17.51
N ILE A 588 19.24 28.98 16.56
CA ILE A 588 20.29 28.16 15.94
C ILE A 588 20.06 28.02 14.45
#